data_add7d1fd7d5c5e4b92caf45a8381bdc5
#
_entry.id   add7d1fd7d5c5e4b92caf45a8381bdc5
#
_cell.length_a   1.000
_cell.length_b   1.000
_cell.length_c   1.000
_cell.angle_alpha   90.00
_cell.angle_beta   90.00
_cell.angle_gamma   90.00
#
_symmetry.space_group_name_H-M   'P 1'
#
loop_
_entity.id
_entity.type
_entity.pdbx_description
1 polymer ?
#
loop_
_entity_poly.entity_id
_entity_poly.type
_entity_poly.pdbx_seq_one_letter_code
_entity_poly.pdbx_strand_id
1 'polypeptide(L)'
;MRWKHKLVYVEWVDASQPVPEWHFFSEIEAGVPVPCRSVGWVHTYNKDILMILPAVTGMDTEHRSGMGSMTIPRSAIRSITAIEIEENYNGNT
;
A
#
# COMPACT_ATOMS: atom_id res chain seq x y z
N MET A 1 -1.12 11.98 -20.71
CA MET A 1 -0.08 11.16 -20.10
C MET A 1 -0.55 9.73 -20.00
N ARG A 2 0.24 8.82 -20.42
CA ARG A 2 -0.07 7.42 -20.30
C ARG A 2 0.76 6.77 -19.22
N TRP A 3 0.09 6.08 -18.34
CA TRP A 3 0.73 5.37 -17.26
C TRP A 3 0.77 3.88 -17.56
N LYS A 4 1.94 3.29 -17.45
CA LYS A 4 2.08 1.84 -17.48
C LYS A 4 1.81 1.24 -16.10
N HIS A 5 1.98 2.03 -15.06
CA HIS A 5 1.77 1.58 -13.69
C HIS A 5 0.38 1.96 -13.22
N LYS A 6 -0.29 1.01 -12.62
CA LYS A 6 -1.65 1.23 -12.13
C LYS A 6 -1.65 1.88 -10.78
N LEU A 7 -2.63 2.75 -10.56
CA LEU A 7 -2.97 3.25 -9.25
C LEU A 7 -3.95 2.28 -8.61
N VAL A 8 -3.69 1.88 -7.38
CA VAL A 8 -4.53 0.90 -6.68
C VAL A 8 -4.89 1.36 -5.28
N TYR A 9 -6.05 0.89 -4.84
CA TYR A 9 -6.52 0.96 -3.47
C TYR A 9 -6.41 -0.45 -2.89
N VAL A 10 -5.75 -0.56 -1.73
CA VAL A 10 -5.45 -1.86 -1.13
C VAL A 10 -6.01 -1.90 0.28
N GLU A 11 -6.78 -2.93 0.58
CA GLU A 11 -7.16 -3.25 1.94
C GLU A 11 -6.29 -4.40 2.42
N TRP A 12 -5.63 -4.23 3.55
CA TRP A 12 -4.70 -5.21 4.07
C TRP A 12 -4.72 -5.20 5.59
N VAL A 13 -4.04 -6.15 6.20
CA VAL A 13 -4.06 -6.34 7.64
C VAL A 13 -2.64 -6.35 8.16
N ASP A 14 -2.36 -5.44 9.07
CA ASP A 14 -1.06 -5.36 9.72
C ASP A 14 -1.05 -6.11 11.05
N ALA A 15 0.13 -6.38 11.57
CA ALA A 15 0.29 -6.97 12.87
C ALA A 15 -0.17 -5.99 13.97
N SER A 16 -0.67 -6.53 15.07
CA SER A 16 -0.93 -5.71 16.24
C SER A 16 0.38 -5.21 16.83
N GLN A 17 0.32 -4.08 17.54
CA GLN A 17 1.51 -3.53 18.19
C GLN A 17 1.97 -4.45 19.33
N PRO A 18 3.29 -4.61 19.49
CA PRO A 18 3.81 -5.33 20.66
C PRO A 18 3.43 -4.63 21.96
N VAL A 19 3.12 -5.40 22.99
CA VAL A 19 2.92 -4.87 24.34
C VAL A 19 4.27 -4.90 25.03
N PRO A 20 4.83 -3.74 25.42
CA PRO A 20 6.23 -3.65 25.86
C PRO A 20 6.50 -4.12 27.29
N GLU A 21 5.49 -4.57 28.00
CA GLU A 21 5.60 -4.97 29.40
C GLU A 21 5.69 -6.48 29.55
N TRP A 22 6.28 -6.91 30.66
CA TRP A 22 6.34 -8.33 31.01
C TRP A 22 5.02 -8.77 31.64
N HIS A 23 4.45 -9.88 31.13
CA HIS A 23 3.23 -10.46 31.66
C HIS A 23 3.40 -11.97 31.82
N PHE A 24 2.68 -12.56 32.79
CA PHE A 24 2.58 -14.01 32.86
C PHE A 24 1.82 -14.52 31.65
N PHE A 25 2.20 -15.70 31.16
CA PHE A 25 1.56 -16.29 30.00
C PHE A 25 0.04 -16.37 30.12
N SER A 26 -0.45 -16.66 31.33
CA SER A 26 -1.89 -16.76 31.57
C SER A 26 -2.64 -15.45 31.42
N GLU A 27 -1.92 -14.32 31.45
CA GLU A 27 -2.49 -12.98 31.34
C GLU A 27 -2.39 -12.40 29.94
N ILE A 28 -1.61 -13.07 29.07
CA ILE A 28 -1.41 -12.57 27.71
C ILE A 28 -2.63 -12.91 26.87
N GLU A 29 -3.26 -11.89 26.32
CA GLU A 29 -4.38 -12.04 25.43
C GLU A 29 -3.93 -11.90 23.96
N ALA A 30 -4.60 -12.60 23.08
CA ALA A 30 -4.34 -12.49 21.66
C ALA A 30 -4.70 -11.08 21.19
N GLY A 31 -3.75 -10.45 20.51
CA GLY A 31 -4.01 -9.16 19.87
C GLY A 31 -4.91 -9.33 18.64
N VAL A 32 -5.42 -8.20 18.18
CA VAL A 32 -6.24 -8.15 16.97
C VAL A 32 -5.41 -7.49 15.87
N PRO A 33 -5.30 -8.11 14.68
CA PRO A 33 -4.64 -7.48 13.56
C PRO A 33 -5.29 -6.16 13.20
N VAL A 34 -4.49 -5.23 12.71
CA VAL A 34 -4.94 -3.87 12.41
C VAL A 34 -5.34 -3.78 10.94
N PRO A 35 -6.63 -3.50 10.64
CA PRO A 35 -7.02 -3.29 9.24
C PRO A 35 -6.45 -1.97 8.74
N CYS A 36 -5.88 -2.02 7.54
CA CYS A 36 -5.23 -0.88 6.91
C CYS A 36 -5.76 -0.67 5.50
N ARG A 37 -5.70 0.58 5.05
CA ARG A 37 -6.05 0.96 3.68
C ARG A 37 -4.92 1.81 3.13
N SER A 38 -4.51 1.51 1.92
CA SER A 38 -3.41 2.23 1.28
C SER A 38 -3.74 2.48 -0.19
N VAL A 39 -3.22 3.58 -0.70
CA VAL A 39 -3.36 3.95 -2.11
C VAL A 39 -1.97 4.23 -2.66
N GLY A 40 -1.69 3.74 -3.84
CA GLY A 40 -0.41 4.04 -4.48
C GLY A 40 -0.30 3.46 -5.86
N TRP A 41 0.73 3.89 -6.57
CA TRP A 41 1.10 3.34 -7.87
C TRP A 41 1.85 2.03 -7.67
N VAL A 42 1.47 1.01 -8.43
CA VAL A 42 2.12 -0.29 -8.33
C VAL A 42 3.51 -0.23 -8.95
N HIS A 43 4.51 -0.51 -8.16
CA HIS A 43 5.87 -0.71 -8.64
C HIS A 43 6.13 -2.20 -8.92
N THR A 44 5.76 -3.05 -7.99
CA THR A 44 6.00 -4.49 -8.08
C THR A 44 4.77 -5.24 -7.58
N TYR A 45 4.36 -6.23 -8.35
CA TYR A 45 3.29 -7.12 -7.96
C TYR A 45 3.66 -8.53 -8.42
N ASN A 46 3.93 -9.39 -7.48
CA ASN A 46 4.29 -10.78 -7.76
C ASN A 46 3.63 -11.72 -6.75
N LYS A 47 4.03 -12.98 -6.75
CA LYS A 47 3.40 -13.97 -5.85
C LYS A 47 3.64 -13.68 -4.37
N ASP A 48 4.64 -12.91 -4.03
CA ASP A 48 5.06 -12.70 -2.65
C ASP A 48 4.66 -11.34 -2.10
N ILE A 49 4.71 -10.30 -2.93
CA ILE A 49 4.55 -8.93 -2.47
C ILE A 49 3.74 -8.07 -3.44
N LEU A 50 3.21 -6.99 -2.88
CA LEU A 50 2.79 -5.80 -3.61
C LEU A 50 3.59 -4.63 -3.07
N MET A 51 4.32 -3.94 -3.95
CA MET A 51 5.00 -2.69 -3.59
C MET A 51 4.32 -1.53 -4.27
N ILE A 52 3.91 -0.54 -3.51
CA ILE A 52 3.25 0.66 -4.01
C ILE A 52 4.00 1.91 -3.59
N LEU A 53 3.79 2.99 -4.37
CA LEU A 53 4.44 4.28 -4.18
C LEU A 53 3.37 5.37 -4.13
N PRO A 54 3.34 6.20 -3.08
CA PRO A 54 2.38 7.31 -3.01
C PRO A 54 2.76 8.49 -3.90
N ALA A 55 4.03 8.59 -4.29
CA ALA A 55 4.50 9.68 -5.13
C ALA A 55 5.50 9.16 -6.15
N VAL A 56 5.36 9.61 -7.37
CA VAL A 56 6.24 9.25 -8.49
C VAL A 56 6.50 10.47 -9.34
N THR A 57 7.63 10.47 -10.05
CA THR A 57 8.00 11.55 -10.95
C THR A 57 8.77 11.00 -12.15
N GLY A 58 8.78 11.76 -13.24
CA GLY A 58 9.53 11.41 -14.43
C GLY A 58 9.06 10.17 -15.15
N MET A 59 7.79 9.81 -15.00
CA MET A 59 7.30 8.50 -15.46
C MET A 59 7.26 8.35 -16.97
N ASP A 60 7.25 9.45 -17.72
CA ASP A 60 7.32 9.41 -19.18
C ASP A 60 8.75 9.57 -19.69
N THR A 61 9.74 9.47 -18.83
CA THR A 61 11.15 9.66 -19.15
C THR A 61 12.00 8.51 -18.67
N GLU A 62 13.29 8.59 -18.92
CA GLU A 62 14.27 7.62 -18.41
C GLU A 62 14.59 7.82 -16.92
N HIS A 63 14.18 8.94 -16.36
CA HIS A 63 14.51 9.31 -14.99
C HIS A 63 13.35 9.11 -14.03
N ARG A 64 12.71 7.95 -14.12
CA ARG A 64 11.60 7.62 -13.28
C ARG A 64 12.05 7.45 -11.83
N SER A 65 11.32 8.08 -10.92
CA SER A 65 11.64 8.03 -9.51
C SER A 65 10.36 7.97 -8.69
N GLY A 66 10.47 7.42 -7.50
CA GLY A 66 9.37 7.36 -6.56
C GLY A 66 9.87 7.49 -5.14
N MET A 67 8.99 7.81 -4.24
CA MET A 67 9.33 7.87 -2.82
C MET A 67 8.21 7.31 -1.97
N GLY A 68 8.55 6.95 -0.74
CA GLY A 68 7.58 6.45 0.21
C GLY A 68 7.10 5.03 -0.09
N SER A 69 7.97 4.20 -0.66
CA SER A 69 7.59 2.84 -1.01
C SER A 69 7.08 2.07 0.20
N MET A 70 6.01 1.32 -0.03
CA MET A 70 5.45 0.40 0.94
C MET A 70 5.36 -0.98 0.32
N THR A 71 5.97 -1.96 0.98
CA THR A 71 5.92 -3.34 0.54
C THR A 71 4.99 -4.12 1.45
N ILE A 72 3.94 -4.67 0.86
CA ILE A 72 2.91 -5.42 1.59
C ILE A 72 3.01 -6.88 1.19
N PRO A 73 3.16 -7.81 2.15
CA PRO A 73 3.09 -9.23 1.83
C PRO A 73 1.73 -9.57 1.23
N ARG A 74 1.71 -10.36 0.17
CA ARG A 74 0.44 -10.74 -0.45
C ARG A 74 -0.48 -11.50 0.50
N SER A 75 0.08 -12.24 1.42
CA SER A 75 -0.69 -12.95 2.45
C SER A 75 -1.46 -12.02 3.38
N ALA A 76 -1.02 -10.76 3.50
CA ALA A 76 -1.70 -9.77 4.33
C ALA A 76 -2.79 -9.00 3.58
N ILE A 77 -2.88 -9.15 2.27
CA ILE A 77 -3.80 -8.37 1.44
C ILE A 77 -5.17 -9.02 1.43
N ARG A 78 -6.21 -8.21 1.67
CA ARG A 78 -7.61 -8.62 1.59
C ARG A 78 -8.21 -8.33 0.24
N SER A 79 -7.92 -7.16 -0.31
CA SER A 79 -8.41 -6.77 -1.64
C SER A 79 -7.51 -5.74 -2.27
N ILE A 80 -7.46 -5.75 -3.60
CA ILE A 80 -6.78 -4.74 -4.42
C ILE A 80 -7.78 -4.28 -5.46
N THR A 81 -8.01 -2.97 -5.53
CA THR A 81 -8.93 -2.37 -6.50
C THR A 81 -8.18 -1.35 -7.33
N ALA A 82 -8.24 -1.50 -8.65
CA ALA A 82 -7.65 -0.51 -9.54
C ALA A 82 -8.47 0.79 -9.51
N ILE A 83 -7.77 1.91 -9.50
CA ILE A 83 -8.37 3.24 -9.51
C ILE A 83 -8.14 3.85 -10.88
N GLU A 84 -9.21 4.32 -11.52
CA GLU A 84 -9.10 5.06 -12.77
C GLU A 84 -8.93 6.54 -12.47
N ILE A 85 -8.02 7.17 -13.22
CA ILE A 85 -7.77 8.59 -13.09
C ILE A 85 -8.53 9.32 -14.19
N GLU A 86 -9.37 10.27 -13.80
CA GLU A 86 -10.02 11.15 -14.76
C GLU A 86 -9.03 12.14 -15.32
N GLU A 87 -8.90 12.17 -16.65
CA GLU A 87 -7.95 13.04 -17.32
C GLU A 87 -8.36 14.50 -17.34
N ASN A 88 -9.66 14.76 -17.25
CA ASN A 88 -10.21 16.08 -17.50
C ASN A 88 -10.51 16.88 -16.25
N TYR A 89 -10.05 16.43 -15.09
CA TYR A 89 -10.21 17.22 -13.90
C TYR A 89 -9.38 18.49 -14.01
N ASN A 90 -10.03 19.64 -13.88
CA ASN A 90 -9.30 20.89 -13.80
C ASN A 90 -9.63 21.55 -12.47
N GLY A 91 -8.67 21.79 -11.67
CA GLY A 91 -8.85 22.29 -10.33
C GLY A 91 -9.27 23.77 -10.23
N ASN A 92 -9.63 24.41 -11.32
CA ASN A 92 -9.94 25.84 -11.31
C ASN A 92 -11.43 26.12 -11.14
N THR A 93 -12.19 25.14 -10.94
CA THR A 93 -13.61 25.31 -10.72
C THR A 93 -13.92 25.83 -9.32
#